data_06d43f1f8b1afb02bea5822b4a09f09d
#
_entry.id   06d43f1f8b1afb02bea5822b4a09f09d
#
_cell.length_a   1.000
_cell.length_b   1.000
_cell.length_c   1.000
_cell.angle_alpha   90.00
_cell.angle_beta   90.00
_cell.angle_gamma   90.00
#
_symmetry.space_group_name_H-M   'P 1'
#
loop_
_entity.id
_entity.type
_entity.pdbx_description
1 polymer ?
#
loop_
_entity_poly.entity_id
_entity_poly.type
_entity_poly.pdbx_seq_one_letter_code
_entity_poly.pdbx_strand_id
1 'polypeptide(L)'
;MNITKRNGEIEVYNNEKISIAIKKSFISTGKDISDSEISEMVCEVEQFITDNPDLRTVEDIQNRVEKCLMAHGHYDEAKNYILFRYQRNEQRQAINYIAWAADDRQLADVLHRVAREYRERSYSMVTLQEKFASFSKPGMSHRDAIDALIKAAVELTTPEAPAWEMISARILSYRSEQKISRLEEELGLKTFYQKVRYMTEEGLYGDYILQNYGEEEINEAADFMQPDRNELL
;
A
#
# COMPACT_ATOMS: atom_id res chain seq x y z
N MET A 1 9.61 -2.50 -24.64
CA MET A 1 10.80 -2.87 -23.85
C MET A 1 10.31 -3.32 -22.48
N ASN A 2 10.91 -4.36 -21.90
CA ASN A 2 10.52 -4.87 -20.58
C ASN A 2 11.57 -4.51 -19.54
N ILE A 3 11.13 -4.27 -18.31
CA ILE A 3 11.96 -3.98 -17.14
C ILE A 3 11.65 -4.96 -16.02
N THR A 4 12.66 -5.23 -15.20
CA THR A 4 12.50 -6.10 -14.03
C THR A 4 12.22 -5.27 -12.79
N LYS A 5 11.08 -5.52 -12.14
CA LYS A 5 10.74 -4.94 -10.84
C LYS A 5 11.61 -5.52 -9.72
N ARG A 6 11.57 -4.89 -8.55
CA ARG A 6 12.28 -5.34 -7.34
C ARG A 6 11.85 -6.71 -6.81
N ASN A 7 10.60 -7.09 -7.05
CA ASN A 7 10.05 -8.41 -6.70
C ASN A 7 10.34 -9.50 -7.75
N GLY A 8 11.12 -9.17 -8.81
CA GLY A 8 11.44 -10.06 -9.90
C GLY A 8 10.41 -10.12 -11.04
N GLU A 9 9.26 -9.46 -10.89
CA GLU A 9 8.26 -9.39 -11.96
C GLU A 9 8.75 -8.57 -13.15
N ILE A 10 8.31 -8.96 -14.33
CA ILE A 10 8.60 -8.23 -15.57
C ILE A 10 7.41 -7.31 -15.87
N GLU A 11 7.69 -6.03 -16.07
CA GLU A 11 6.71 -5.01 -16.46
C GLU A 11 7.13 -4.34 -17.77
N VAL A 12 6.14 -3.90 -18.54
CA VAL A 12 6.41 -3.05 -19.71
C VAL A 12 6.93 -1.69 -19.23
N TYR A 13 8.06 -1.27 -19.80
CA TYR A 13 8.63 0.04 -19.53
C TYR A 13 7.65 1.16 -19.89
N ASN A 14 7.52 2.14 -18.99
CA ASN A 14 6.69 3.31 -19.18
C ASN A 14 7.52 4.57 -18.86
N ASN A 15 7.82 5.36 -19.90
CA ASN A 15 8.59 6.59 -19.82
C ASN A 15 7.85 7.72 -19.08
N GLU A 16 6.53 7.70 -19.07
CA GLU A 16 5.73 8.68 -18.35
C GLU A 16 6.04 8.67 -16.84
N LYS A 17 6.32 7.49 -16.29
CA LYS A 17 6.75 7.37 -14.87
C LYS A 17 8.06 8.13 -14.60
N ILE A 18 8.97 8.17 -15.57
CA ILE A 18 10.24 8.90 -15.46
C ILE A 18 10.00 10.39 -15.60
N SER A 19 9.23 10.81 -16.60
CA SER A 19 8.83 12.22 -16.80
C SER A 19 8.21 12.80 -15.54
N ILE A 20 7.24 12.10 -14.94
CA ILE A 20 6.59 12.52 -13.70
C ILE A 20 7.60 12.59 -12.54
N ALA A 21 8.55 11.65 -12.44
CA ALA A 21 9.52 11.63 -11.36
C ALA A 21 10.51 12.79 -11.48
N ILE A 22 10.99 13.09 -12.68
CA ILE A 22 11.83 14.26 -12.97
C ILE A 22 11.05 15.54 -12.64
N LYS A 23 9.83 15.73 -13.16
CA LYS A 23 9.01 16.92 -12.91
C LYS A 23 8.78 17.15 -11.41
N LYS A 24 8.55 16.10 -10.63
CA LYS A 24 8.40 16.19 -9.17
C LYS A 24 9.67 16.66 -8.47
N SER A 25 10.85 16.29 -8.94
CA SER A 25 12.11 16.76 -8.34
C SER A 25 12.29 18.28 -8.51
N PHE A 26 11.88 18.85 -9.64
CA PHE A 26 11.88 20.29 -9.89
C PHE A 26 10.83 21.03 -9.05
N ILE A 27 9.61 20.53 -9.00
CA ILE A 27 8.56 21.10 -8.13
C ILE A 27 9.04 21.17 -6.68
N SER A 28 9.78 20.15 -6.20
CA SER A 28 10.27 20.11 -4.82
C SER A 28 11.37 21.13 -4.51
N THR A 29 12.07 21.66 -5.54
CA THR A 29 13.04 22.74 -5.42
C THR A 29 12.44 24.11 -5.69
N GLY A 30 11.14 24.17 -6.05
CA GLY A 30 10.47 25.41 -6.42
C GLY A 30 10.92 25.94 -7.79
N LYS A 31 11.52 25.09 -8.63
CA LYS A 31 11.96 25.44 -9.98
C LYS A 31 10.99 24.86 -11.02
N ASP A 32 10.81 25.58 -12.11
CA ASP A 32 10.11 25.09 -13.28
C ASP A 32 11.09 24.45 -14.28
N ILE A 33 10.59 23.50 -15.03
CA ILE A 33 11.31 22.84 -16.13
C ILE A 33 10.37 22.74 -17.32
N SER A 34 10.90 22.95 -18.51
CA SER A 34 10.13 22.81 -19.73
C SER A 34 9.88 21.34 -20.09
N ASP A 35 8.74 21.06 -20.72
CA ASP A 35 8.43 19.71 -21.19
C ASP A 35 9.45 19.22 -22.25
N SER A 36 10.11 20.15 -22.96
CA SER A 36 11.19 19.82 -23.90
C SER A 36 12.43 19.27 -23.18
N GLU A 37 12.87 19.92 -22.10
CA GLU A 37 14.03 19.46 -21.29
C GLU A 37 13.73 18.13 -20.61
N ILE A 38 12.51 17.93 -20.10
CA ILE A 38 12.09 16.63 -19.56
C ILE A 38 12.17 15.55 -20.64
N SER A 39 11.67 15.84 -21.84
CA SER A 39 11.66 14.89 -22.95
C SER A 39 13.07 14.51 -23.40
N GLU A 40 14.01 15.46 -23.40
CA GLU A 40 15.42 15.23 -23.69
C GLU A 40 16.06 14.28 -22.68
N MET A 41 15.89 14.56 -21.37
CA MET A 41 16.40 13.68 -20.32
C MET A 41 15.77 12.28 -20.34
N VAL A 42 14.47 12.18 -20.64
CA VAL A 42 13.79 10.88 -20.79
C VAL A 42 14.36 10.11 -21.97
N CYS A 43 14.59 10.77 -23.11
CA CYS A 43 15.19 10.14 -24.28
C CYS A 43 16.60 9.62 -24.00
N GLU A 44 17.43 10.36 -23.25
CA GLU A 44 18.75 9.88 -22.84
C GLU A 44 18.68 8.63 -21.93
N VAL A 45 17.70 8.58 -21.02
CA VAL A 45 17.47 7.41 -20.17
C VAL A 45 17.03 6.21 -21.01
N GLU A 46 16.12 6.42 -21.96
CA GLU A 46 15.65 5.37 -22.88
C GLU A 46 16.78 4.83 -23.77
N GLN A 47 17.61 5.71 -24.29
CA GLN A 47 18.78 5.32 -25.10
C GLN A 47 19.72 4.45 -24.26
N PHE A 48 20.02 4.88 -23.02
CA PHE A 48 20.87 4.09 -22.12
C PHE A 48 20.33 2.69 -21.87
N ILE A 49 19.01 2.54 -21.62
CA ILE A 49 18.39 1.23 -21.36
C ILE A 49 18.41 0.37 -22.64
N THR A 50 18.29 0.99 -23.79
CA THR A 50 18.33 0.31 -25.09
C THR A 50 19.73 -0.24 -25.38
N ASP A 51 20.74 0.57 -25.12
CA ASP A 51 22.13 0.22 -25.36
C ASP A 51 22.70 -0.79 -24.33
N ASN A 52 22.04 -0.91 -23.17
CA ASN A 52 22.48 -1.77 -22.06
C ASN A 52 21.37 -2.77 -21.66
N PRO A 53 21.14 -3.82 -22.44
CA PRO A 53 20.03 -4.77 -22.21
C PRO A 53 20.10 -5.52 -20.87
N ASP A 54 21.28 -5.59 -20.25
CA ASP A 54 21.49 -6.23 -18.94
C ASP A 54 21.15 -5.30 -17.76
N LEU A 55 21.05 -3.98 -18.00
CA LEU A 55 20.75 -2.95 -16.99
C LEU A 55 19.32 -2.47 -17.12
N ARG A 56 18.35 -3.37 -16.87
CA ARG A 56 16.91 -3.11 -17.02
C ARG A 56 16.13 -3.28 -15.73
N THR A 57 16.77 -3.16 -14.59
CA THR A 57 16.07 -3.12 -13.31
C THR A 57 15.55 -1.71 -13.03
N VAL A 58 14.55 -1.61 -12.15
CA VAL A 58 14.07 -0.30 -11.68
C VAL A 58 15.20 0.52 -11.06
N GLU A 59 16.14 -0.14 -10.38
CA GLU A 59 17.31 0.50 -9.78
C GLU A 59 18.25 1.10 -10.83
N ASP A 60 18.52 0.37 -11.92
CA ASP A 60 19.40 0.84 -13.00
C ASP A 60 18.82 2.09 -13.65
N ILE A 61 17.50 2.06 -13.92
CA ILE A 61 16.78 3.20 -14.47
C ILE A 61 16.86 4.41 -13.54
N GLN A 62 16.60 4.22 -12.25
CA GLN A 62 16.68 5.29 -11.25
C GLN A 62 18.08 5.86 -11.14
N ASN A 63 19.12 5.02 -11.13
CA ASN A 63 20.50 5.46 -11.13
C ASN A 63 20.85 6.25 -12.40
N ARG A 64 20.28 5.87 -13.55
CA ARG A 64 20.47 6.63 -14.80
C ARG A 64 19.78 7.98 -14.75
N VAL A 65 18.57 8.09 -14.21
CA VAL A 65 17.87 9.36 -14.01
C VAL A 65 18.69 10.30 -13.12
N GLU A 66 19.23 9.81 -12.01
CA GLU A 66 20.11 10.58 -11.11
C GLU A 66 21.31 11.15 -11.85
N LYS A 67 22.02 10.30 -12.62
CA LYS A 67 23.17 10.71 -13.43
C LYS A 67 22.79 11.70 -14.52
N CYS A 68 21.63 11.54 -15.15
CA CYS A 68 21.13 12.45 -16.18
C CYS A 68 20.88 13.84 -15.59
N LEU A 69 20.14 13.93 -14.46
CA LEU A 69 19.91 15.20 -13.75
C LEU A 69 21.24 15.90 -13.40
N MET A 70 22.23 15.17 -12.90
CA MET A 70 23.56 15.72 -12.59
C MET A 70 24.29 16.20 -13.84
N ALA A 71 24.24 15.45 -14.94
CA ALA A 71 24.92 15.79 -16.20
C ALA A 71 24.34 17.09 -16.81
N HIS A 72 23.04 17.32 -16.64
CA HIS A 72 22.38 18.56 -17.05
C HIS A 72 22.55 19.73 -16.05
N GLY A 73 23.34 19.53 -14.97
CA GLY A 73 23.62 20.57 -13.97
C GLY A 73 22.52 20.78 -12.92
N HIS A 74 21.52 19.91 -12.88
CA HIS A 74 20.39 19.97 -11.94
C HIS A 74 20.71 19.27 -10.63
N TYR A 75 21.73 19.76 -9.92
CA TYR A 75 22.26 19.09 -8.71
C TYR A 75 21.29 19.09 -7.53
N ASP A 76 20.53 20.17 -7.33
CA ASP A 76 19.53 20.25 -6.25
C ASP A 76 18.37 19.29 -6.50
N GLU A 77 17.91 19.22 -7.76
CA GLU A 77 16.86 18.32 -8.21
C GLU A 77 17.32 16.85 -8.11
N ALA A 78 18.56 16.56 -8.51
CA ALA A 78 19.16 15.24 -8.34
C ALA A 78 19.23 14.84 -6.85
N LYS A 79 19.67 15.75 -5.98
CA LYS A 79 19.69 15.52 -4.52
C LYS A 79 18.31 15.20 -3.97
N ASN A 80 17.28 15.98 -4.36
CA ASN A 80 15.90 15.75 -3.91
C ASN A 80 15.34 14.42 -4.47
N TYR A 81 15.66 14.09 -5.72
CA TYR A 81 15.30 12.80 -6.32
C TYR A 81 15.88 11.62 -5.52
N ILE A 82 17.17 11.68 -5.16
CA ILE A 82 17.87 10.66 -4.37
C ILE A 82 17.25 10.54 -2.98
N LEU A 83 17.02 11.67 -2.29
CA LEU A 83 16.41 11.68 -0.96
C LEU A 83 14.99 11.10 -0.97
N PHE A 84 14.18 11.46 -1.96
CA PHE A 84 12.84 10.92 -2.12
C PHE A 84 12.84 9.41 -2.40
N ARG A 85 13.77 8.95 -3.26
CA ARG A 85 13.97 7.52 -3.54
C ARG A 85 14.36 6.76 -2.28
N TYR A 86 15.29 7.29 -1.49
CA TYR A 86 15.73 6.72 -0.23
C TYR A 86 14.57 6.60 0.76
N GLN A 87 13.83 7.67 1.01
CA GLN A 87 12.67 7.67 1.89
C GLN A 87 11.61 6.65 1.49
N ARG A 88 11.29 6.56 0.19
CA ARG A 88 10.35 5.54 -0.30
C ARG A 88 10.86 4.12 -0.13
N ASN A 89 12.16 3.92 -0.19
CA ASN A 89 12.74 2.62 0.07
C ASN A 89 12.64 2.23 1.54
N GLU A 90 12.92 3.14 2.46
CA GLU A 90 12.77 2.93 3.91
C GLU A 90 11.31 2.60 4.26
N GLN A 91 10.35 3.35 3.73
CA GLN A 91 8.92 3.07 3.93
C GLN A 91 8.55 1.63 3.52
N ARG A 92 9.05 1.19 2.37
CA ARG A 92 8.79 -0.20 1.90
C ARG A 92 9.47 -1.24 2.77
N GLN A 93 10.69 -1.00 3.20
CA GLN A 93 11.39 -1.91 4.10
C GLN A 93 10.67 -2.04 5.44
N ALA A 94 10.16 -0.93 5.98
CA ALA A 94 9.35 -0.92 7.18
C ALA A 94 8.07 -1.73 7.03
N ILE A 95 7.33 -1.55 5.92
CA ILE A 95 6.13 -2.33 5.62
C ILE A 95 6.45 -3.82 5.50
N ASN A 96 7.49 -4.16 4.75
CA ASN A 96 7.91 -5.56 4.58
C ASN A 96 8.31 -6.21 5.91
N TYR A 97 9.00 -5.47 6.78
CA TYR A 97 9.34 -5.94 8.12
C TYR A 97 8.10 -6.21 8.96
N ILE A 98 7.14 -5.29 8.98
CA ILE A 98 5.88 -5.46 9.73
C ILE A 98 5.13 -6.70 9.22
N ALA A 99 4.97 -6.82 7.91
CA ALA A 99 4.27 -7.94 7.29
C ALA A 99 4.98 -9.29 7.55
N TRP A 100 6.30 -9.31 7.50
CA TRP A 100 7.11 -10.48 7.83
C TRP A 100 6.98 -10.85 9.32
N ALA A 101 7.07 -9.87 10.21
CA ALA A 101 6.98 -10.09 11.65
C ALA A 101 5.57 -10.53 12.10
N ALA A 102 4.53 -10.15 11.35
CA ALA A 102 3.16 -10.58 11.56
C ALA A 102 2.82 -11.91 10.84
N ASP A 103 3.76 -12.47 10.06
CA ASP A 103 3.53 -13.63 9.17
C ASP A 103 2.31 -13.41 8.25
N ASP A 104 2.22 -12.21 7.65
CA ASP A 104 1.05 -11.79 6.88
C ASP A 104 1.44 -10.94 5.66
N ARG A 105 1.47 -11.57 4.49
CA ARG A 105 1.81 -10.89 3.24
C ARG A 105 0.73 -9.92 2.77
N GLN A 106 -0.55 -10.20 3.04
CA GLN A 106 -1.67 -9.34 2.63
C GLN A 106 -1.69 -8.04 3.43
N LEU A 107 -1.20 -8.07 4.66
CA LEU A 107 -1.01 -6.88 5.49
C LEU A 107 -0.10 -5.84 4.79
N ALA A 108 0.90 -6.29 4.02
CA ALA A 108 1.75 -5.38 3.26
C ALA A 108 0.95 -4.53 2.27
N ASP A 109 -0.05 -5.10 1.58
CA ASP A 109 -0.88 -4.37 0.63
C ASP A 109 -1.73 -3.30 1.32
N VAL A 110 -2.27 -3.62 2.50
CA VAL A 110 -3.01 -2.65 3.34
C VAL A 110 -2.10 -1.48 3.72
N LEU A 111 -0.91 -1.78 4.26
CA LEU A 111 0.05 -0.76 4.67
C LEU A 111 0.58 0.05 3.48
N HIS A 112 0.74 -0.56 2.31
CA HIS A 112 1.09 0.17 1.09
C HIS A 112 -0.02 1.12 0.62
N ARG A 113 -1.31 0.77 0.78
CA ARG A 113 -2.44 1.68 0.52
C ARG A 113 -2.42 2.85 1.49
N VAL A 114 -2.30 2.57 2.78
CA VAL A 114 -2.17 3.59 3.84
C VAL A 114 -1.01 4.55 3.54
N ALA A 115 0.19 4.05 3.26
CA ALA A 115 1.36 4.88 2.96
C ALA A 115 1.22 5.73 1.67
N ARG A 116 0.32 5.37 0.74
CA ARG A 116 0.01 6.17 -0.45
C ARG A 116 -0.99 7.28 -0.16
N GLU A 117 -1.88 7.07 0.78
CA GLU A 117 -2.90 8.03 1.21
C GLU A 117 -2.31 9.06 2.17
N TYR A 118 -1.61 8.60 3.21
CA TYR A 118 -1.01 9.45 4.25
C TYR A 118 0.48 9.68 3.95
N ARG A 119 0.79 10.70 3.12
CA ARG A 119 2.16 10.95 2.61
C ARG A 119 2.99 11.89 3.47
N GLU A 120 2.41 12.48 4.48
CA GLU A 120 3.09 13.39 5.38
C GLU A 120 4.12 12.65 6.24
N ARG A 121 5.19 13.35 6.62
CA ARG A 121 6.27 12.77 7.44
C ARG A 121 5.79 12.23 8.78
N SER A 122 4.76 12.85 9.35
CA SER A 122 4.11 12.43 10.60
C SER A 122 3.48 11.03 10.53
N TYR A 123 3.18 10.52 9.32
CA TYR A 123 2.56 9.21 9.10
C TYR A 123 3.53 8.20 8.47
N SER A 124 4.78 8.22 8.94
CA SER A 124 5.83 7.35 8.43
C SER A 124 5.64 5.90 8.86
N MET A 125 5.71 4.97 7.90
CA MET A 125 5.70 3.52 8.19
C MET A 125 6.95 3.09 8.96
N VAL A 126 8.05 3.85 8.89
CA VAL A 126 9.24 3.62 9.71
C VAL A 126 8.91 3.86 11.18
N THR A 127 8.23 4.98 11.49
CA THR A 127 7.78 5.28 12.85
C THR A 127 6.79 4.22 13.37
N LEU A 128 5.88 3.75 12.52
CA LEU A 128 4.96 2.66 12.85
C LEU A 128 5.74 1.35 13.14
N GLN A 129 6.74 1.03 12.32
CA GLN A 129 7.59 -0.15 12.52
C GLN A 129 8.34 -0.09 13.85
N GLU A 130 8.98 1.03 14.17
CA GLU A 130 9.71 1.23 15.42
C GLU A 130 8.78 1.07 16.64
N LYS A 131 7.59 1.66 16.56
CA LYS A 131 6.59 1.54 17.63
C LYS A 131 6.06 0.11 17.74
N PHE A 132 5.77 -0.55 16.63
CA PHE A 132 5.36 -1.96 16.58
C PHE A 132 6.44 -2.88 17.18
N ALA A 133 7.71 -2.65 16.83
CA ALA A 133 8.82 -3.42 17.37
C ALA A 133 8.92 -3.34 18.91
N SER A 134 8.47 -2.23 19.50
CA SER A 134 8.45 -2.09 20.97
C SER A 134 7.38 -2.96 21.66
N PHE A 135 6.37 -3.41 20.93
CA PHE A 135 5.30 -4.29 21.42
C PHE A 135 5.46 -5.74 20.97
N SER A 136 6.20 -5.97 19.88
CA SER A 136 6.38 -7.31 19.33
C SER A 136 7.33 -8.14 20.19
N LYS A 137 7.02 -9.45 20.31
CA LYS A 137 7.84 -10.42 21.02
C LYS A 137 8.11 -11.62 20.13
N PRO A 138 9.27 -12.27 20.25
CA PRO A 138 9.54 -13.51 19.52
C PRO A 138 8.45 -14.57 19.80
N GLY A 139 7.93 -15.19 18.75
CA GLY A 139 6.91 -16.23 18.85
C GLY A 139 5.48 -15.73 19.09
N MET A 140 5.20 -14.44 18.87
CA MET A 140 3.81 -13.95 18.86
C MET A 140 2.99 -14.69 17.81
N SER A 141 1.72 -14.96 18.15
CA SER A 141 0.77 -15.42 17.15
C SER A 141 0.48 -14.31 16.12
N HIS A 142 0.05 -14.70 14.91
CA HIS A 142 -0.41 -13.75 13.87
C HIS A 142 -1.42 -12.73 14.44
N ARG A 143 -2.41 -13.20 15.20
CA ARG A 143 -3.41 -12.35 15.82
C ARG A 143 -2.80 -11.33 16.78
N ASP A 144 -1.90 -11.79 17.66
CA ASP A 144 -1.28 -10.90 18.64
C ASP A 144 -0.37 -9.86 17.98
N ALA A 145 0.27 -10.23 16.86
CA ALA A 145 1.09 -9.30 16.08
C ALA A 145 0.24 -8.19 15.44
N ILE A 146 -0.93 -8.53 14.88
CA ILE A 146 -1.84 -7.50 14.34
C ILE A 146 -2.40 -6.64 15.48
N ASP A 147 -2.74 -7.22 16.65
CA ASP A 147 -3.18 -6.45 17.81
C ASP A 147 -2.10 -5.48 18.31
N ALA A 148 -0.84 -5.93 18.33
CA ALA A 148 0.29 -5.08 18.66
C ALA A 148 0.49 -3.95 17.64
N LEU A 149 0.25 -4.21 16.35
CA LEU A 149 0.33 -3.19 15.30
C LEU A 149 -0.78 -2.15 15.43
N ILE A 150 -2.01 -2.58 15.70
CA ILE A 150 -3.14 -1.65 15.95
C ILE A 150 -2.80 -0.78 17.16
N LYS A 151 -2.33 -1.38 18.25
CA LYS A 151 -1.91 -0.65 19.45
C LYS A 151 -0.80 0.36 19.13
N ALA A 152 0.19 -0.03 18.33
CA ALA A 152 1.27 0.85 17.91
C ALA A 152 0.73 2.09 17.16
N ALA A 153 -0.19 1.89 16.23
CA ALA A 153 -0.81 2.98 15.48
C ALA A 153 -1.64 3.90 16.40
N VAL A 154 -2.43 3.33 17.30
CA VAL A 154 -3.22 4.12 18.28
C VAL A 154 -2.31 4.98 19.17
N GLU A 155 -1.19 4.43 19.66
CA GLU A 155 -0.25 5.19 20.51
C GLU A 155 0.55 6.27 19.78
N LEU A 156 0.55 6.28 18.45
CA LEU A 156 1.11 7.34 17.62
C LEU A 156 0.13 8.50 17.40
N THR A 157 -1.13 8.35 17.80
CA THR A 157 -2.13 9.40 17.66
C THR A 157 -1.81 10.56 18.61
N THR A 158 -1.62 11.76 18.04
CA THR A 158 -1.41 13.00 18.78
C THR A 158 -2.25 14.12 18.14
N PRO A 159 -2.44 15.26 18.80
CA PRO A 159 -3.11 16.42 18.19
C PRO A 159 -2.44 16.88 16.89
N GLU A 160 -1.11 16.72 16.76
CA GLU A 160 -0.33 17.08 15.58
C GLU A 160 -0.35 16.00 14.49
N ALA A 161 -0.73 14.77 14.85
CA ALA A 161 -0.80 13.62 13.94
C ALA A 161 -2.09 12.79 14.18
N PRO A 162 -3.27 13.40 13.99
CA PRO A 162 -4.55 12.75 14.32
C PRO A 162 -4.90 11.59 13.39
N ALA A 163 -4.41 11.57 12.15
CA ALA A 163 -4.77 10.53 11.18
C ALA A 163 -4.23 9.13 11.54
N TRP A 164 -3.38 9.00 12.54
CA TRP A 164 -3.03 7.68 13.09
C TRP A 164 -4.25 6.92 13.62
N GLU A 165 -5.29 7.62 14.08
CA GLU A 165 -6.56 7.02 14.44
C GLU A 165 -7.20 6.31 13.24
N MET A 166 -7.26 6.97 12.08
CA MET A 166 -7.77 6.38 10.85
C MET A 166 -6.90 5.24 10.34
N ILE A 167 -5.59 5.37 10.45
CA ILE A 167 -4.64 4.31 10.10
C ILE A 167 -4.88 3.08 10.97
N SER A 168 -5.05 3.26 12.28
CA SER A 168 -5.36 2.16 13.19
C SER A 168 -6.70 1.49 12.87
N ALA A 169 -7.72 2.29 12.52
CA ALA A 169 -9.03 1.79 12.10
C ALA A 169 -8.94 0.93 10.82
N ARG A 170 -8.10 1.32 9.85
CA ARG A 170 -7.85 0.52 8.63
C ARG A 170 -7.23 -0.84 8.93
N ILE A 171 -6.27 -0.88 9.84
CA ILE A 171 -5.64 -2.14 10.27
C ILE A 171 -6.65 -3.00 11.05
N LEU A 172 -7.49 -2.38 11.87
CA LEU A 172 -8.56 -3.07 12.59
C LEU A 172 -9.63 -3.64 11.65
N SER A 173 -10.02 -2.90 10.61
CA SER A 173 -10.94 -3.37 9.56
C SER A 173 -10.38 -4.61 8.88
N TYR A 174 -9.13 -4.54 8.43
CA TYR A 174 -8.42 -5.69 7.84
C TYR A 174 -8.42 -6.92 8.75
N ARG A 175 -8.12 -6.75 10.05
CA ARG A 175 -8.19 -7.83 11.04
C ARG A 175 -9.59 -8.43 11.15
N SER A 176 -10.61 -7.58 11.15
CA SER A 176 -12.01 -7.99 11.26
C SER A 176 -12.44 -8.79 10.03
N GLU A 177 -12.06 -8.35 8.83
CA GLU A 177 -12.31 -9.06 7.58
C GLU A 177 -11.66 -10.45 7.57
N GLN A 178 -10.41 -10.54 8.01
CA GLN A 178 -9.73 -11.84 8.14
C GLN A 178 -10.43 -12.78 9.12
N LYS A 179 -10.91 -12.25 10.26
CA LYS A 179 -11.66 -13.04 11.22
C LYS A 179 -12.98 -13.55 10.64
N ILE A 180 -13.70 -12.69 9.90
CA ILE A 180 -14.96 -13.05 9.23
C ILE A 180 -14.69 -14.12 8.18
N SER A 181 -13.71 -13.93 7.31
CA SER A 181 -13.37 -14.91 6.26
C SER A 181 -13.02 -16.28 6.82
N ARG A 182 -12.25 -16.34 7.91
CA ARG A 182 -11.95 -17.62 8.59
C ARG A 182 -13.21 -18.28 9.15
N LEU A 183 -14.09 -17.50 9.80
CA LEU A 183 -15.35 -18.01 10.33
C LEU A 183 -16.25 -18.54 9.21
N GLU A 184 -16.34 -17.84 8.10
CA GLU A 184 -17.10 -18.25 6.91
C GLU A 184 -16.56 -19.56 6.33
N GLU A 185 -15.23 -19.72 6.27
CA GLU A 185 -14.59 -20.97 5.85
C GLU A 185 -14.86 -22.13 6.81
N GLU A 186 -14.70 -21.90 8.11
CA GLU A 186 -14.94 -22.90 9.16
C GLU A 186 -16.39 -23.40 9.18
N LEU A 187 -17.35 -22.50 8.93
CA LEU A 187 -18.79 -22.79 8.90
C LEU A 187 -19.28 -23.22 7.52
N GLY A 188 -18.44 -23.14 6.48
CA GLY A 188 -18.80 -23.47 5.10
C GLY A 188 -19.80 -22.52 4.46
N LEU A 189 -19.82 -21.23 4.89
CA LEU A 189 -20.76 -20.21 4.41
C LEU A 189 -20.27 -19.61 3.08
N LYS A 190 -20.69 -20.21 1.96
CA LYS A 190 -20.22 -19.83 0.63
C LYS A 190 -21.10 -18.80 -0.07
N THR A 191 -22.42 -18.80 0.22
CA THR A 191 -23.38 -17.88 -0.41
C THR A 191 -23.87 -16.84 0.59
N PHE A 192 -24.33 -15.71 0.08
CA PHE A 192 -24.87 -14.64 0.94
C PHE A 192 -26.11 -15.15 1.69
N TYR A 193 -26.94 -15.96 1.05
CA TYR A 193 -28.09 -16.62 1.71
C TYR A 193 -27.66 -17.47 2.92
N GLN A 194 -26.58 -18.28 2.76
CA GLN A 194 -26.09 -19.09 3.88
C GLN A 194 -25.62 -18.22 5.06
N LYS A 195 -24.98 -17.08 4.77
CA LYS A 195 -24.56 -16.10 5.79
C LYS A 195 -25.78 -15.50 6.50
N VAL A 196 -26.79 -15.05 5.73
CA VAL A 196 -28.02 -14.48 6.29
C VAL A 196 -28.75 -15.53 7.13
N ARG A 197 -28.85 -16.77 6.67
CA ARG A 197 -29.47 -17.87 7.43
C ARG A 197 -28.74 -18.12 8.74
N TYR A 198 -27.42 -18.23 8.72
CA TYR A 198 -26.60 -18.40 9.91
C TYR A 198 -26.81 -17.25 10.92
N MET A 199 -26.79 -16.02 10.44
CA MET A 199 -27.01 -14.82 11.29
C MET A 199 -28.43 -14.77 11.88
N THR A 200 -29.42 -15.32 11.18
CA THR A 200 -30.79 -15.46 11.68
C THR A 200 -30.88 -16.55 12.73
N GLU A 201 -30.28 -17.73 12.48
CA GLU A 201 -30.22 -18.84 13.44
C GLU A 201 -29.52 -18.46 14.75
N GLU A 202 -28.49 -17.61 14.68
CA GLU A 202 -27.78 -17.02 15.84
C GLU A 202 -28.54 -15.84 16.50
N GLY A 203 -29.73 -15.47 15.98
CA GLY A 203 -30.55 -14.40 16.54
C GLY A 203 -30.03 -12.97 16.29
N LEU A 204 -29.05 -12.82 15.36
CA LEU A 204 -28.49 -11.51 14.98
C LEU A 204 -29.33 -10.80 13.92
N TYR A 205 -30.03 -11.56 13.08
CA TYR A 205 -31.00 -11.05 12.11
C TYR A 205 -32.40 -11.51 12.48
N GLY A 206 -33.41 -10.75 12.07
CA GLY A 206 -34.81 -11.10 12.30
C GLY A 206 -35.29 -12.18 11.32
N ASP A 207 -36.06 -13.14 11.80
CA ASP A 207 -36.65 -14.24 11.02
C ASP A 207 -37.46 -13.77 9.82
N TYR A 208 -37.98 -12.52 9.85
CA TYR A 208 -38.79 -11.96 8.77
C TYR A 208 -38.03 -11.90 7.43
N ILE A 209 -36.69 -11.87 7.44
CA ILE A 209 -35.90 -11.83 6.22
C ILE A 209 -36.10 -13.15 5.45
N LEU A 210 -35.90 -14.29 6.13
CA LEU A 210 -36.07 -15.62 5.55
C LEU A 210 -37.52 -15.99 5.28
N GLN A 211 -38.49 -15.32 5.95
CA GLN A 211 -39.92 -15.54 5.73
C GLN A 211 -40.44 -14.80 4.48
N ASN A 212 -39.82 -13.68 4.11
CA ASN A 212 -40.29 -12.81 3.04
C ASN A 212 -39.47 -12.94 1.74
N TYR A 213 -38.22 -13.39 1.81
CA TYR A 213 -37.31 -13.44 0.66
C TYR A 213 -36.76 -14.84 0.46
N GLY A 214 -36.72 -15.28 -0.80
CA GLY A 214 -36.14 -16.56 -1.20
C GLY A 214 -34.63 -16.52 -1.31
N GLU A 215 -34.04 -17.70 -1.49
CA GLU A 215 -32.56 -17.84 -1.64
C GLU A 215 -32.01 -17.03 -2.80
N GLU A 216 -32.69 -17.02 -3.95
CA GLU A 216 -32.26 -16.28 -5.15
C GLU A 216 -32.28 -14.77 -4.89
N GLU A 217 -33.36 -14.25 -4.32
CA GLU A 217 -33.49 -12.81 -4.02
C GLU A 217 -32.46 -12.33 -3.01
N ILE A 218 -32.15 -13.14 -1.99
CA ILE A 218 -31.13 -12.81 -0.99
C ILE A 218 -29.74 -12.83 -1.63
N ASN A 219 -29.44 -13.80 -2.50
CA ASN A 219 -28.15 -13.83 -3.19
C ASN A 219 -28.00 -12.68 -4.20
N GLU A 220 -29.07 -12.29 -4.92
CA GLU A 220 -29.05 -11.10 -5.79
C GLU A 220 -28.78 -9.81 -5.01
N ALA A 221 -29.27 -9.71 -3.76
CA ALA A 221 -29.00 -8.55 -2.91
C ALA A 221 -27.49 -8.37 -2.62
N ALA A 222 -26.67 -9.44 -2.67
CA ALA A 222 -25.24 -9.35 -2.51
C ALA A 222 -24.56 -8.53 -3.61
N ASP A 223 -25.11 -8.51 -4.83
CA ASP A 223 -24.55 -7.77 -5.99
C ASP A 223 -24.65 -6.24 -5.78
N PHE A 224 -25.54 -5.80 -4.90
CA PHE A 224 -25.65 -4.38 -4.52
C PHE A 224 -24.71 -3.98 -3.40
N MET A 225 -24.07 -4.94 -2.73
CA MET A 225 -23.05 -4.64 -1.72
C MET A 225 -21.79 -4.11 -2.36
N GLN A 226 -21.20 -3.11 -1.76
CA GLN A 226 -19.98 -2.48 -2.23
C GLN A 226 -18.92 -2.60 -1.12
N PRO A 227 -18.22 -3.75 -1.01
CA PRO A 227 -17.21 -3.99 0.03
C PRO A 227 -16.09 -2.94 0.03
N ASP A 228 -15.75 -2.40 -1.15
CA ASP A 228 -14.71 -1.37 -1.31
C ASP A 228 -15.05 -0.07 -0.54
N ARG A 229 -16.32 0.17 -0.20
CA ARG A 229 -16.72 1.31 0.64
C ARG A 229 -16.33 1.16 2.10
N ASN A 230 -16.04 -0.04 2.57
CA ASN A 230 -15.53 -0.26 3.93
C ASN A 230 -14.16 0.41 4.14
N GLU A 231 -13.43 0.69 3.06
CA GLU A 231 -12.17 1.44 3.13
C GLU A 231 -12.38 2.96 3.27
N LEU A 232 -13.60 3.47 3.09
CA LEU A 232 -13.94 4.89 3.19
C LEU A 232 -14.37 5.32 4.61
N LEU A 233 -14.57 4.38 5.50
CA LEU A 233 -14.90 4.61 6.92
C LEU A 233 -13.65 4.60 7.76
#